data_855fb5850604e162e31d9dee976c4e1d
#
_entry.id   855fb5850604e162e31d9dee976c4e1d
#
_cell.length_a   1.000
_cell.length_b   1.000
_cell.length_c   1.000
_cell.angle_alpha   90.00
_cell.angle_beta   90.00
_cell.angle_gamma   90.00
#
_symmetry.space_group_name_H-M   'P 1'
#
loop_
_entity.id
_entity.type
_entity.pdbx_description
1 polymer ?
#
loop_
_entity_poly.entity_id
_entity_poly.type
_entity_poly.pdbx_seq_one_letter_code
_entity_poly.pdbx_strand_id
1 'polypeptide(L)'
;MTQEEVLTIFKESDALLEGHFLLSSGLHSERYLQCALVLQDPAQALELGAALAAQLLEIAGKPDFVIAPAIGGILVAHETARAAGVRAIFAERQDGTLMLRRGFQIHAGEKAWVVEDVVTTGGSTKETMDVVKNAGGIVLAAGSMIDRSGGRSALGVPQTALAVLEVPTFIAEACPLCKTGSRAVKPGSRDTPGRP
;
A
#
# COMPACT_ATOMS: atom_id res chain seq x y z
N MET A 1 -8.59 -9.93 12.29
CA MET A 1 -7.39 -9.16 12.71
C MET A 1 -7.82 -7.74 13.02
N THR A 2 -7.44 -7.25 14.18
CA THR A 2 -7.71 -5.87 14.61
C THR A 2 -6.61 -4.93 14.10
N GLN A 3 -6.89 -3.62 14.07
CA GLN A 3 -5.88 -2.62 13.71
C GLN A 3 -4.66 -2.65 14.65
N GLU A 4 -4.85 -2.94 15.92
CA GLU A 4 -3.77 -3.02 16.91
C GLU A 4 -2.83 -4.20 16.62
N GLU A 5 -3.38 -5.37 16.29
CA GLU A 5 -2.60 -6.54 15.86
C GLU A 5 -1.78 -6.24 14.62
N VAL A 6 -2.35 -5.57 13.61
CA VAL A 6 -1.64 -5.16 12.40
C VAL A 6 -0.47 -4.23 12.73
N LEU A 7 -0.71 -3.18 13.53
CA LEU A 7 0.33 -2.23 13.90
C LEU A 7 1.43 -2.87 14.76
N THR A 8 1.10 -3.89 15.56
CA THR A 8 2.07 -4.67 16.32
C THR A 8 2.99 -5.45 15.39
N ILE A 9 2.43 -6.17 14.40
CA ILE A 9 3.22 -6.87 13.37
C ILE A 9 4.17 -5.90 12.65
N PHE A 10 3.70 -4.72 12.28
CA PHE A 10 4.52 -3.71 11.61
C PHE A 10 5.66 -3.17 12.49
N LYS A 11 5.44 -3.02 13.81
CA LYS A 11 6.49 -2.61 14.75
C LYS A 11 7.52 -3.70 14.98
N GLU A 12 7.09 -4.94 15.21
CA GLU A 12 7.96 -6.09 15.45
C GLU A 12 8.83 -6.45 14.25
N SER A 13 8.37 -6.11 13.04
CA SER A 13 9.11 -6.29 11.77
C SER A 13 9.99 -5.09 11.39
N ASP A 14 10.14 -4.07 12.25
CA ASP A 14 10.79 -2.79 11.91
C ASP A 14 10.19 -2.11 10.66
N ALA A 15 8.96 -2.45 10.30
CA ALA A 15 8.26 -1.87 9.15
C ALA A 15 7.60 -0.53 9.46
N LEU A 16 7.35 -0.23 10.73
CA LEU A 16 6.91 1.06 11.22
C LEU A 16 8.01 1.66 12.09
N LEU A 17 8.72 2.64 11.54
CA LEU A 17 9.80 3.36 12.21
C LEU A 17 9.30 4.67 12.81
N GLU A 18 9.77 5.02 14.00
CA GLU A 18 9.57 6.32 14.64
C GLU A 18 10.90 7.09 14.66
N GLY A 19 10.86 8.37 14.31
CA GLY A 19 12.06 9.20 14.19
C GLY A 19 11.82 10.47 13.38
N HIS A 20 12.86 11.03 12.78
CA HIS A 20 12.74 12.20 11.91
C HIS A 20 13.11 11.81 10.48
N PHE A 21 12.13 11.75 9.59
CA PHE A 21 12.30 11.24 8.24
C PHE A 21 12.06 12.30 7.18
N LEU A 22 12.87 12.26 6.11
CA LEU A 22 12.64 12.98 4.86
C LEU A 22 11.94 12.06 3.87
N LEU A 23 10.71 12.36 3.53
CA LEU A 23 9.90 11.59 2.58
C LEU A 23 10.30 11.91 1.12
N SER A 24 9.90 11.04 0.18
CA SER A 24 10.13 11.26 -1.26
C SER A 24 9.46 12.53 -1.79
N SER A 25 8.40 13.00 -1.14
CA SER A 25 7.74 14.27 -1.44
C SER A 25 8.53 15.51 -1.01
N GLY A 26 9.65 15.35 -0.30
CA GLY A 26 10.39 16.45 0.32
C GLY A 26 9.84 16.90 1.67
N LEU A 27 8.73 16.32 2.13
CA LEU A 27 8.17 16.61 3.43
C LEU A 27 8.86 15.81 4.54
N HIS A 28 8.84 16.34 5.75
CA HIS A 28 9.31 15.68 6.95
C HIS A 28 8.18 14.93 7.65
N SER A 29 8.53 13.83 8.33
CA SER A 29 7.59 13.03 9.09
C SER A 29 8.25 12.43 10.34
N GLU A 30 7.45 12.23 11.38
CA GLU A 30 7.88 11.53 12.61
C GLU A 30 7.81 10.00 12.47
N ARG A 31 7.20 9.49 11.39
CA ARG A 31 7.04 8.07 11.14
C ARG A 31 7.34 7.74 9.69
N TYR A 32 7.87 6.55 9.48
CA TYR A 32 8.12 6.00 8.15
C TYR A 32 7.64 4.55 8.09
N LEU A 33 6.97 4.21 6.98
CA LEU A 33 6.50 2.85 6.72
C LEU A 33 7.31 2.22 5.59
N GLN A 34 7.79 1.00 5.84
CA GLN A 34 8.50 0.18 4.86
C GLN A 34 7.88 -1.21 4.81
N CYS A 35 6.78 -1.34 4.10
CA CYS A 35 6.00 -2.59 4.05
C CYS A 35 6.80 -3.80 3.54
N ALA A 36 7.85 -3.59 2.74
CA ALA A 36 8.72 -4.67 2.31
C ALA A 36 9.37 -5.43 3.49
N LEU A 37 9.55 -4.79 4.65
CA LEU A 37 10.12 -5.43 5.84
C LEU A 37 9.16 -6.40 6.52
N VAL A 38 7.87 -6.15 6.52
CA VAL A 38 6.88 -7.12 7.00
C VAL A 38 6.58 -8.16 5.93
N LEU A 39 6.54 -7.77 4.67
CA LEU A 39 6.20 -8.64 3.55
C LEU A 39 7.33 -9.61 3.15
N GLN A 40 8.56 -9.42 3.66
CA GLN A 40 9.64 -10.38 3.47
C GLN A 40 9.43 -11.67 4.24
N ASP A 41 8.61 -11.66 5.31
CA ASP A 41 8.21 -12.85 6.04
C ASP A 41 6.94 -13.45 5.40
N PRO A 42 7.02 -14.64 4.77
CA PRO A 42 5.87 -15.25 4.11
C PRO A 42 4.70 -15.56 5.04
N ALA A 43 4.95 -15.84 6.33
CA ALA A 43 3.89 -16.12 7.29
C ALA A 43 3.08 -14.85 7.60
N GLN A 44 3.77 -13.74 7.84
CA GLN A 44 3.14 -12.43 8.06
C GLN A 44 2.42 -11.92 6.81
N ALA A 45 3.05 -12.07 5.63
CA ALA A 45 2.45 -11.70 4.36
C ALA A 45 1.15 -12.46 4.10
N LEU A 46 1.14 -13.78 4.39
CA LEU A 46 -0.04 -14.64 4.31
C LEU A 46 -1.15 -14.15 5.23
N GLU A 47 -0.83 -13.91 6.49
CA GLU A 47 -1.80 -13.52 7.51
C GLU A 47 -2.45 -12.18 7.16
N LEU A 48 -1.65 -11.17 6.79
CA LEU A 48 -2.13 -9.86 6.37
C LEU A 48 -2.94 -9.94 5.07
N GLY A 49 -2.48 -10.71 4.08
CA GLY A 49 -3.20 -10.91 2.82
C GLY A 49 -4.57 -11.59 3.03
N ALA A 50 -4.64 -12.58 3.91
CA ALA A 50 -5.89 -13.26 4.25
C ALA A 50 -6.86 -12.32 4.99
N ALA A 51 -6.36 -11.50 5.92
CA ALA A 51 -7.18 -10.52 6.62
C ALA A 51 -7.75 -9.46 5.66
N LEU A 52 -6.94 -8.97 4.70
CA LEU A 52 -7.39 -8.02 3.70
C LEU A 52 -8.43 -8.63 2.76
N ALA A 53 -8.21 -9.87 2.31
CA ALA A 53 -9.16 -10.59 1.47
C ALA A 53 -10.52 -10.79 2.17
N ALA A 54 -10.51 -11.11 3.46
CA ALA A 54 -11.75 -11.28 4.24
C ALA A 54 -12.56 -9.97 4.30
N GLN A 55 -11.92 -8.85 4.57
CA GLN A 55 -12.59 -7.54 4.59
C GLN A 55 -13.13 -7.15 3.21
N LEU A 56 -12.34 -7.36 2.14
CA LEU A 56 -12.76 -7.05 0.77
C LEU A 56 -13.93 -7.94 0.32
N LEU A 57 -13.92 -9.21 0.71
CA LEU A 57 -15.02 -10.13 0.41
C LEU A 57 -16.34 -9.67 1.06
N GLU A 58 -16.27 -9.20 2.30
CA GLU A 58 -17.42 -8.69 3.05
C GLU A 58 -18.04 -7.44 2.41
N ILE A 59 -17.21 -6.48 1.98
CA ILE A 59 -17.72 -5.19 1.48
C ILE A 59 -18.07 -5.20 -0.01
N ALA A 60 -17.55 -6.14 -0.81
CA ALA A 60 -17.69 -6.08 -2.28
C ALA A 60 -17.88 -7.43 -2.97
N GLY A 61 -17.89 -8.53 -2.23
CA GLY A 61 -18.00 -9.85 -2.82
C GLY A 61 -16.72 -10.30 -3.56
N LYS A 62 -16.75 -11.53 -4.12
CA LYS A 62 -15.58 -12.17 -4.71
C LYS A 62 -15.19 -11.55 -6.06
N PRO A 63 -13.90 -11.25 -6.31
CA PRO A 63 -13.40 -10.80 -7.60
C PRO A 63 -13.05 -11.98 -8.52
N ASP A 64 -12.72 -11.70 -9.77
CA ASP A 64 -12.09 -12.64 -10.71
C ASP A 64 -10.55 -12.57 -10.61
N PHE A 65 -10.03 -11.43 -10.19
CA PHE A 65 -8.59 -11.22 -9.96
C PHE A 65 -8.31 -10.09 -8.96
N VAL A 66 -7.08 -10.07 -8.46
CA VAL A 66 -6.55 -8.96 -7.66
C VAL A 66 -5.43 -8.28 -8.44
N ILE A 67 -5.39 -6.95 -8.41
CA ILE A 67 -4.36 -6.15 -9.07
C ILE A 67 -3.78 -5.11 -8.12
N ALA A 68 -2.47 -4.84 -8.25
CA ALA A 68 -1.78 -3.81 -7.50
C ALA A 68 -0.81 -3.01 -8.38
N PRO A 69 -0.44 -1.79 -8.00
CA PRO A 69 0.71 -1.12 -8.61
C PRO A 69 2.02 -1.79 -8.15
N ALA A 70 2.95 -1.99 -9.07
CA ALA A 70 4.29 -2.41 -8.74
C ALA A 70 5.07 -1.22 -8.11
N ILE A 71 6.01 -1.47 -7.20
CA ILE A 71 6.57 -2.74 -6.73
C ILE A 71 5.93 -3.15 -5.39
N GLY A 72 5.62 -2.18 -4.51
CA GLY A 72 5.18 -2.44 -3.13
C GLY A 72 3.93 -3.32 -3.03
N GLY A 73 2.97 -3.11 -3.95
CA GLY A 73 1.71 -3.84 -3.95
C GLY A 73 1.77 -5.28 -4.46
N ILE A 74 2.88 -5.73 -5.09
CA ILE A 74 2.93 -7.05 -5.73
C ILE A 74 2.67 -8.17 -4.74
N LEU A 75 3.37 -8.20 -3.60
CA LEU A 75 3.19 -9.24 -2.59
C LEU A 75 1.82 -9.14 -1.92
N VAL A 76 1.32 -7.93 -1.71
CA VAL A 76 -0.04 -7.70 -1.19
C VAL A 76 -1.08 -8.32 -2.13
N ALA A 77 -0.98 -8.04 -3.44
CA ALA A 77 -1.89 -8.61 -4.43
C ALA A 77 -1.80 -10.13 -4.47
N HIS A 78 -0.58 -10.68 -4.43
CA HIS A 78 -0.35 -12.12 -4.46
C HIS A 78 -1.00 -12.82 -3.27
N GLU A 79 -0.78 -12.34 -2.04
CA GLU A 79 -1.30 -13.00 -0.84
C GLU A 79 -2.82 -12.79 -0.68
N THR A 80 -3.32 -11.61 -1.04
CA THR A 80 -4.77 -11.34 -1.05
C THR A 80 -5.48 -12.21 -2.08
N ALA A 81 -4.94 -12.35 -3.29
CA ALA A 81 -5.48 -13.20 -4.35
C ALA A 81 -5.43 -14.69 -3.97
N ARG A 82 -4.34 -15.13 -3.34
CA ARG A 82 -4.20 -16.50 -2.84
C ARG A 82 -5.29 -16.82 -1.82
N ALA A 83 -5.55 -15.91 -0.88
CA ALA A 83 -6.62 -16.09 0.11
C ALA A 83 -8.03 -16.10 -0.53
N ALA A 84 -8.25 -15.26 -1.56
CA ALA A 84 -9.51 -15.22 -2.30
C ALA A 84 -9.67 -16.39 -3.30
N GLY A 85 -8.62 -17.16 -3.58
CA GLY A 85 -8.60 -18.26 -4.56
C GLY A 85 -8.78 -17.75 -5.99
N VAL A 86 -8.08 -16.67 -6.36
CA VAL A 86 -8.11 -16.04 -7.69
C VAL A 86 -6.69 -15.69 -8.16
N ARG A 87 -6.54 -15.26 -9.41
CA ARG A 87 -5.25 -14.83 -9.95
C ARG A 87 -4.84 -13.46 -9.42
N ALA A 88 -3.52 -13.23 -9.31
CA ALA A 88 -2.91 -11.92 -9.03
C ALA A 88 -2.19 -11.39 -10.26
N ILE A 89 -2.35 -10.10 -10.53
CA ILE A 89 -1.59 -9.36 -11.55
C ILE A 89 -1.12 -8.04 -10.97
N PHE A 90 -0.25 -7.34 -11.68
CA PHE A 90 0.18 -6.01 -11.27
C PHE A 90 0.38 -5.08 -12.48
N ALA A 91 0.22 -3.79 -12.24
CA ALA A 91 0.55 -2.74 -13.21
C ALA A 91 1.95 -2.19 -12.89
N GLU A 92 2.74 -1.92 -13.93
CA GLU A 92 4.08 -1.35 -13.81
C GLU A 92 4.12 0.05 -14.40
N ARG A 93 4.93 0.92 -13.82
CA ARG A 93 5.12 2.26 -14.34
C ARG A 93 6.10 2.24 -15.50
N GLN A 94 5.65 2.73 -16.65
CA GLN A 94 6.48 2.95 -17.83
C GLN A 94 6.24 4.38 -18.32
N ASP A 95 7.30 5.15 -18.50
CA ASP A 95 7.25 6.54 -18.94
C ASP A 95 6.26 7.41 -18.15
N GLY A 96 6.23 7.17 -16.82
CA GLY A 96 5.36 7.90 -15.88
C GLY A 96 3.94 7.35 -15.75
N THR A 97 3.49 6.42 -16.56
CA THR A 97 2.12 5.89 -16.58
C THR A 97 2.08 4.43 -16.11
N LEU A 98 1.10 4.07 -15.29
CA LEU A 98 0.84 2.67 -14.94
C LEU A 98 0.15 1.94 -16.10
N MET A 99 0.64 0.73 -16.43
CA MET A 99 0.08 -0.10 -17.47
C MET A 99 0.28 -1.59 -17.20
N LEU A 100 -0.52 -2.43 -17.86
CA LEU A 100 -0.31 -3.87 -17.87
C LEU A 100 0.88 -4.22 -18.74
N ARG A 101 1.74 -5.10 -18.23
CA ARG A 101 2.91 -5.63 -18.96
C ARG A 101 2.98 -7.14 -18.78
N ARG A 102 4.09 -7.76 -19.19
CA ARG A 102 4.40 -9.19 -18.99
C ARG A 102 3.34 -10.16 -19.53
N GLY A 103 2.52 -9.71 -20.49
CA GLY A 103 1.45 -10.55 -21.03
C GLY A 103 0.22 -10.67 -20.16
N PHE A 104 0.10 -9.90 -19.07
CA PHE A 104 -1.13 -9.84 -18.30
C PHE A 104 -2.27 -9.29 -19.15
N GLN A 105 -3.43 -9.92 -19.03
CA GLN A 105 -4.65 -9.54 -19.72
C GLN A 105 -5.81 -9.41 -18.74
N ILE A 106 -6.68 -8.47 -19.01
CA ILE A 106 -7.97 -8.30 -18.35
C ILE A 106 -9.03 -8.43 -19.44
N HIS A 107 -9.96 -9.34 -19.26
CA HIS A 107 -11.08 -9.53 -20.21
C HIS A 107 -12.24 -8.60 -19.82
N ALA A 108 -13.01 -8.19 -20.82
CA ALA A 108 -14.14 -7.31 -20.59
C ALA A 108 -15.15 -7.95 -19.60
N GLY A 109 -15.55 -7.17 -18.60
CA GLY A 109 -16.47 -7.60 -17.55
C GLY A 109 -15.82 -8.35 -16.38
N GLU A 110 -14.52 -8.69 -16.42
CA GLU A 110 -13.84 -9.26 -15.26
C GLU A 110 -13.82 -8.29 -14.08
N LYS A 111 -14.08 -8.82 -12.90
CA LYS A 111 -14.20 -8.07 -11.65
C LYS A 111 -12.87 -8.08 -10.90
N ALA A 112 -12.43 -6.92 -10.43
CA ALA A 112 -11.16 -6.75 -9.75
C ALA A 112 -11.29 -6.18 -8.34
N TRP A 113 -10.42 -6.63 -7.45
CA TRP A 113 -9.99 -5.84 -6.31
C TRP A 113 -8.66 -5.15 -6.64
N VAL A 114 -8.57 -3.86 -6.33
CA VAL A 114 -7.32 -3.09 -6.44
C VAL A 114 -6.74 -2.98 -5.04
N VAL A 115 -5.51 -3.47 -4.84
CA VAL A 115 -4.88 -3.45 -3.52
C VAL A 115 -3.53 -2.74 -3.55
N GLU A 116 -3.10 -2.23 -2.40
CA GLU A 116 -1.83 -1.52 -2.24
C GLU A 116 -1.23 -1.82 -0.87
N ASP A 117 0.07 -1.63 -0.71
CA ASP A 117 0.71 -1.74 0.60
C ASP A 117 0.35 -0.53 1.48
N VAL A 118 0.52 0.69 0.97
CA VAL A 118 0.20 1.94 1.68
C VAL A 118 -0.54 2.91 0.78
N VAL A 119 -1.75 3.27 1.15
CA VAL A 119 -2.49 4.38 0.53
C VAL A 119 -2.15 5.69 1.25
N THR A 120 -1.68 6.68 0.50
CA THR A 120 -1.46 8.05 0.98
C THR A 120 -2.52 9.00 0.42
N THR A 121 -2.37 9.45 -0.80
CA THR A 121 -3.37 10.25 -1.53
C THR A 121 -4.32 9.41 -2.36
N GLY A 122 -4.01 8.12 -2.55
CA GLY A 122 -4.73 7.21 -3.43
C GLY A 122 -4.43 7.40 -4.92
N GLY A 123 -3.37 8.14 -5.26
CA GLY A 123 -3.01 8.41 -6.67
C GLY A 123 -2.71 7.13 -7.44
N SER A 124 -1.75 6.31 -6.96
CA SER A 124 -1.39 5.03 -7.62
C SER A 124 -2.58 4.06 -7.66
N THR A 125 -3.38 4.04 -6.59
CA THR A 125 -4.58 3.21 -6.54
C THR A 125 -5.57 3.62 -7.63
N LYS A 126 -5.84 4.92 -7.81
CA LYS A 126 -6.71 5.44 -8.88
C LYS A 126 -6.16 5.12 -10.28
N GLU A 127 -4.86 5.34 -10.50
CA GLU A 127 -4.21 4.99 -11.76
C GLU A 127 -4.36 3.47 -12.06
N THR A 128 -4.22 2.60 -11.05
CA THR A 128 -4.42 1.15 -11.20
C THR A 128 -5.89 0.81 -11.51
N MET A 129 -6.85 1.51 -10.87
CA MET A 129 -8.26 1.36 -11.19
C MET A 129 -8.55 1.77 -12.64
N ASP A 130 -7.91 2.82 -13.14
CA ASP A 130 -8.06 3.25 -14.52
C ASP A 130 -7.46 2.24 -15.51
N VAL A 131 -6.35 1.58 -15.16
CA VAL A 131 -5.82 0.44 -15.95
C VAL A 131 -6.87 -0.66 -16.09
N VAL A 132 -7.56 -1.03 -15.01
CA VAL A 132 -8.64 -2.04 -15.04
C VAL A 132 -9.80 -1.59 -15.92
N LYS A 133 -10.29 -0.36 -15.73
CA LYS A 133 -11.44 0.18 -16.48
C LYS A 133 -11.13 0.33 -17.97
N ASN A 134 -9.93 0.83 -18.31
CA ASN A 134 -9.50 1.00 -19.71
C ASN A 134 -9.37 -0.33 -20.45
N ALA A 135 -9.10 -1.43 -19.73
CA ALA A 135 -9.12 -2.78 -20.28
C ALA A 135 -10.53 -3.42 -20.35
N GLY A 136 -11.59 -2.69 -19.93
CA GLY A 136 -12.96 -3.18 -19.90
C GLY A 136 -13.34 -3.97 -18.65
N GLY A 137 -12.48 -4.01 -17.63
CA GLY A 137 -12.75 -4.64 -16.35
C GLY A 137 -13.59 -3.77 -15.41
N ILE A 138 -14.06 -4.37 -14.34
CA ILE A 138 -14.92 -3.74 -13.31
C ILE A 138 -14.17 -3.73 -11.98
N VAL A 139 -13.95 -2.56 -11.40
CA VAL A 139 -13.39 -2.46 -10.05
C VAL A 139 -14.50 -2.60 -9.02
N LEU A 140 -14.45 -3.66 -8.20
CA LEU A 140 -15.41 -3.89 -7.14
C LEU A 140 -15.09 -3.11 -5.87
N ALA A 141 -13.82 -3.12 -5.47
CA ALA A 141 -13.34 -2.46 -4.26
C ALA A 141 -11.85 -2.15 -4.34
N ALA A 142 -11.39 -1.31 -3.42
CA ALA A 142 -9.98 -1.07 -3.16
C ALA A 142 -9.63 -1.44 -1.71
N GLY A 143 -8.39 -1.94 -1.51
CA GLY A 143 -7.90 -2.31 -0.19
C GLY A 143 -6.44 -1.96 0.01
N SER A 144 -6.04 -1.72 1.26
CA SER A 144 -4.62 -1.53 1.59
C SER A 144 -4.26 -2.17 2.93
N MET A 145 -2.98 -2.45 3.12
CA MET A 145 -2.52 -2.82 4.46
C MET A 145 -2.60 -1.62 5.39
N ILE A 146 -2.08 -0.48 4.96
CA ILE A 146 -2.12 0.76 5.75
C ILE A 146 -2.76 1.89 4.93
N ASP A 147 -3.73 2.58 5.52
CA ASP A 147 -4.22 3.87 5.02
C ASP A 147 -3.60 5.01 5.84
N ARG A 148 -2.75 5.81 5.18
CA ARG A 148 -2.16 7.03 5.76
C ARG A 148 -2.95 8.29 5.47
N SER A 149 -4.03 8.19 4.72
CA SER A 149 -4.90 9.34 4.44
C SER A 149 -5.80 9.71 5.61
N GLY A 150 -5.88 8.84 6.64
CA GLY A 150 -6.86 8.97 7.71
C GLY A 150 -8.29 8.72 7.24
N GLY A 151 -8.47 7.84 6.25
CA GLY A 151 -9.78 7.54 5.66
C GLY A 151 -10.27 8.60 4.64
N ARG A 152 -9.44 9.58 4.29
CA ARG A 152 -9.80 10.69 3.39
C ARG A 152 -9.60 10.39 1.91
N SER A 153 -8.98 9.26 1.55
CA SER A 153 -8.81 8.87 0.15
C SER A 153 -10.16 8.51 -0.47
N ALA A 154 -10.72 9.42 -1.27
CA ALA A 154 -11.96 9.15 -2.01
C ALA A 154 -11.63 8.43 -3.33
N LEU A 155 -11.79 7.11 -3.34
CA LEU A 155 -11.49 6.26 -4.52
C LEU A 155 -12.71 6.06 -5.42
N GLY A 156 -13.92 6.37 -4.95
CA GLY A 156 -15.16 6.21 -5.73
C GLY A 156 -15.66 4.76 -5.84
N VAL A 157 -15.10 3.86 -5.05
CA VAL A 157 -15.54 2.47 -4.86
C VAL A 157 -15.51 2.14 -3.37
N PRO A 158 -16.18 1.07 -2.90
CA PRO A 158 -15.99 0.55 -1.56
C PRO A 158 -14.50 0.35 -1.26
N GLN A 159 -14.06 0.75 -0.07
CA GLN A 159 -12.65 0.66 0.30
C GLN A 159 -12.46 0.23 1.75
N THR A 160 -11.35 -0.46 2.02
CA THR A 160 -10.95 -0.86 3.37
C THR A 160 -9.44 -0.79 3.54
N ALA A 161 -8.99 -0.73 4.78
CA ALA A 161 -7.58 -0.87 5.14
C ALA A 161 -7.47 -1.69 6.43
N LEU A 162 -6.41 -2.50 6.55
CA LEU A 162 -6.18 -3.28 7.77
C LEU A 162 -5.89 -2.36 8.96
N ALA A 163 -5.17 -1.24 8.72
CA ALA A 163 -5.00 -0.20 9.73
C ALA A 163 -5.01 1.19 9.09
N VAL A 164 -5.58 2.14 9.83
CA VAL A 164 -5.54 3.58 9.50
C VAL A 164 -4.51 4.24 10.42
N LEU A 165 -3.52 4.89 9.84
CA LEU A 165 -2.45 5.53 10.57
C LEU A 165 -2.28 6.98 10.10
N GLU A 166 -2.80 7.92 10.84
CA GLU A 166 -2.50 9.33 10.58
C GLU A 166 -1.01 9.59 10.85
N VAL A 167 -0.31 10.01 9.82
CA VAL A 167 1.10 10.38 9.91
C VAL A 167 1.23 11.83 9.49
N PRO A 168 1.37 12.75 10.44
CA PRO A 168 1.58 14.17 10.14
C PRO A 168 2.82 14.35 9.26
N THR A 169 2.70 15.23 8.28
CA THR A 169 3.83 15.63 7.44
C THR A 169 3.99 17.14 7.48
N PHE A 170 5.23 17.60 7.43
CA PHE A 170 5.59 19.00 7.60
C PHE A 170 6.54 19.45 6.50
N ILE A 171 6.45 20.71 6.06
CA ILE A 171 7.55 21.33 5.34
C ILE A 171 8.71 21.57 6.32
N ALA A 172 9.95 21.61 5.85
CA ALA A 172 11.14 21.68 6.71
C ALA A 172 11.10 22.87 7.69
N GLU A 173 10.63 24.03 7.22
CA GLU A 173 10.54 25.27 7.98
C GLU A 173 9.52 25.21 9.13
N ALA A 174 8.46 24.41 8.97
CA ALA A 174 7.39 24.23 9.96
C ALA A 174 7.56 22.95 10.79
N CYS A 175 8.56 22.11 10.48
CA CYS A 175 8.75 20.83 11.13
C CYS A 175 9.11 20.99 12.61
N PRO A 176 8.32 20.41 13.55
CA PRO A 176 8.62 20.49 14.97
C PRO A 176 9.94 19.78 15.32
N LEU A 177 10.29 18.71 14.63
CA LEU A 177 11.53 17.96 14.86
C LEU A 177 12.77 18.74 14.39
N CYS A 178 12.69 19.52 13.31
CA CYS A 178 13.75 20.43 12.91
C CYS A 178 13.99 21.50 13.98
N LYS A 179 12.93 22.02 14.58
CA LYS A 179 13.02 23.05 15.63
C LYS A 179 13.72 22.55 16.89
N THR A 180 13.71 21.24 17.17
CA THR A 180 14.47 20.63 18.26
C THR A 180 15.91 20.28 17.89
N GLY A 181 16.37 20.61 16.67
CA GLY A 181 17.72 20.31 16.20
C GLY A 181 17.89 18.89 15.63
N SER A 182 16.82 18.09 15.53
CA SER A 182 16.87 16.77 14.93
C SER A 182 17.14 16.85 13.43
N ARG A 183 18.00 15.97 12.90
CA ARG A 183 18.26 15.85 11.47
C ARG A 183 17.33 14.84 10.83
N ALA A 184 16.68 15.22 9.73
CA ALA A 184 15.85 14.30 8.95
C ALA A 184 16.72 13.27 8.21
N VAL A 185 16.35 11.99 8.31
CA VAL A 185 16.99 10.85 7.62
C VAL A 185 16.09 10.42 6.48
N LYS A 186 16.67 10.11 5.31
CA LYS A 186 15.94 9.53 4.17
C LYS A 186 16.08 8.01 4.21
N PRO A 187 15.05 7.26 4.63
CA PRO A 187 15.11 5.81 4.67
C PRO A 187 15.23 5.22 3.26
N GLY A 188 15.96 4.10 3.11
CA GLY A 188 16.11 3.39 1.84
C GLY A 188 17.05 4.04 0.83
N SER A 189 17.70 5.17 1.14
CA SER A 189 18.79 5.69 0.33
C SER A 189 20.07 4.89 0.58
N ARG A 190 20.88 4.68 -0.48
CA ARG A 190 22.14 3.92 -0.41
C ARG A 190 23.22 4.54 0.49
N ASP A 191 22.97 5.74 0.96
CA ASP A 191 23.90 6.55 1.76
C ASP A 191 23.45 6.69 3.22
N THR A 192 23.04 5.62 3.88
CA THR A 192 22.87 5.63 5.33
C THR A 192 24.16 5.09 5.97
N PRO A 193 25.10 5.94 6.44
CA PRO A 193 26.19 5.47 7.27
C PRO A 193 25.64 5.07 8.63
N GLY A 194 25.81 3.82 9.00
CA GLY A 194 25.69 3.37 10.37
C GLY A 194 24.32 2.86 10.79
N ARG A 195 24.07 1.58 10.53
CA ARG A 195 23.37 0.74 11.49
C ARG A 195 24.43 0.18 12.44
N PRO A 196 24.26 0.26 13.78
CA PRO A 196 25.13 -0.44 14.72
C PRO A 196 25.03 -1.95 14.53
#